data_62a27433ec085113c270a3bde6e99f21
#
_entry.id   62a27433ec085113c270a3bde6e99f21
#
_cell.length_a   1.000
_cell.length_b   1.000
_cell.length_c   1.000
_cell.angle_alpha   90.00
_cell.angle_beta   90.00
_cell.angle_gamma   90.00
#
_symmetry.space_group_name_H-M   'P 1'
#
loop_
_entity.id
_entity.type
_entity.pdbx_description
1 polymer ?
#
loop_
_entity_poly.entity_id
_entity_poly.type
_entity_poly.pdbx_seq_one_letter_code
_entity_poly.pdbx_strand_id
1 'polypeptide(L)'
;MNHLSKEKFEEIVREGIKAIPEKFLKKLENVSIVIENEPNEIQRRKLNLRKDITLFGLYEGVPQIKRSNYSWVLPDKITIFQIPLELAAFNEADLRELVKNTVWHEIAHHFGMDEKEVREAQKRRQKLKS
;
A
#
# COMPACT_ATOMS: atom_id res chain seq x y z
N MET A 1 4.84 -7.84 -17.68
CA MET A 1 3.52 -8.37 -18.07
C MET A 1 2.70 -7.31 -18.76
N ASN A 2 1.58 -7.67 -19.37
CA ASN A 2 0.72 -6.72 -20.05
C ASN A 2 -0.02 -5.83 -19.06
N HIS A 3 -0.32 -4.62 -19.51
CA HIS A 3 -1.11 -3.67 -18.72
C HIS A 3 -2.55 -4.17 -18.57
N LEU A 4 -3.02 -4.26 -17.34
CA LEU A 4 -4.37 -4.71 -17.05
C LEU A 4 -5.37 -3.56 -17.06
N SER A 5 -6.65 -3.89 -17.27
CA SER A 5 -7.71 -2.90 -17.12
C SER A 5 -7.73 -2.41 -15.67
N LYS A 6 -8.26 -1.22 -15.47
CA LYS A 6 -8.40 -0.64 -14.13
C LYS A 6 -9.27 -1.53 -13.24
N GLU A 7 -10.34 -2.07 -13.79
CA GLU A 7 -11.27 -2.96 -13.08
C GLU A 7 -10.58 -4.24 -12.61
N LYS A 8 -9.76 -4.84 -13.46
CA LYS A 8 -9.01 -6.05 -13.11
C LYS A 8 -7.99 -5.76 -12.02
N PHE A 9 -7.29 -4.64 -12.12
CA PHE A 9 -6.32 -4.23 -11.11
C PHE A 9 -7.01 -3.94 -9.78
N GLU A 10 -8.19 -3.32 -9.79
CA GLU A 10 -8.98 -3.09 -8.58
C GLU A 10 -9.35 -4.40 -7.88
N GLU A 11 -9.70 -5.45 -8.63
CA GLU A 11 -9.94 -6.77 -8.05
C GLU A 11 -8.72 -7.30 -7.31
N ILE A 12 -7.55 -7.16 -7.93
CA ILE A 12 -6.29 -7.63 -7.33
C ILE A 12 -6.00 -6.86 -6.03
N VAL A 13 -6.23 -5.55 -6.04
CA VAL A 13 -6.06 -4.72 -4.82
C VAL A 13 -7.03 -5.17 -3.73
N ARG A 14 -8.30 -5.42 -4.07
CA ARG A 14 -9.29 -5.90 -3.10
C ARG A 14 -8.89 -7.24 -2.50
N GLU A 15 -8.36 -8.16 -3.29
CA GLU A 15 -7.83 -9.43 -2.78
C GLU A 15 -6.69 -9.21 -1.80
N GLY A 16 -5.80 -8.26 -2.11
CA GLY A 16 -4.70 -7.90 -1.23
C GLY A 16 -5.19 -7.36 0.10
N ILE A 17 -6.23 -6.54 0.08
CA ILE A 17 -6.84 -6.00 1.31
C ILE A 17 -7.45 -7.13 2.14
N LYS A 18 -8.17 -8.06 1.51
CA LYS A 18 -8.79 -9.19 2.21
C LYS A 18 -7.77 -10.11 2.88
N ALA A 19 -6.54 -10.13 2.38
CA ALA A 19 -5.47 -10.93 2.97
C ALA A 19 -4.90 -10.33 4.27
N ILE A 20 -5.26 -9.09 4.60
CA ILE A 20 -4.81 -8.42 5.82
C ILE A 20 -5.50 -9.06 7.02
N PRO A 21 -4.78 -9.31 8.13
CA PRO A 21 -5.40 -9.87 9.33
C PRO A 21 -6.59 -9.03 9.80
N GLU A 22 -7.66 -9.70 10.18
CA GLU A 22 -8.93 -9.06 10.55
C GLU A 22 -8.77 -8.02 11.65
N LYS A 23 -7.89 -8.26 12.60
CA LYS A 23 -7.63 -7.31 13.70
C LYS A 23 -7.17 -5.94 13.18
N PHE A 24 -6.44 -5.91 12.07
CA PHE A 24 -6.04 -4.65 11.44
C PHE A 24 -7.16 -4.05 10.60
N LEU A 25 -7.89 -4.89 9.87
CA LEU A 25 -9.01 -4.43 9.05
C LEU A 25 -10.09 -3.71 9.86
N LYS A 26 -10.40 -4.25 11.04
CA LYS A 26 -11.39 -3.64 11.94
C LYS A 26 -10.98 -2.25 12.44
N LYS A 27 -9.70 -1.95 12.41
CA LYS A 27 -9.17 -0.66 12.88
C LYS A 27 -8.90 0.33 11.77
N LEU A 28 -9.20 -0.03 10.52
CA LEU A 28 -9.01 0.86 9.38
C LEU A 28 -10.18 1.83 9.25
N GLU A 29 -10.24 2.80 10.17
CA GLU A 29 -11.23 3.86 10.14
C GLU A 29 -10.66 5.04 9.36
N ASN A 30 -11.50 5.69 8.58
CA ASN A 30 -11.16 6.91 7.88
C ASN A 30 -9.93 6.77 6.95
N VAL A 31 -9.83 5.63 6.26
CA VAL A 31 -8.74 5.36 5.31
C VAL A 31 -9.32 5.16 3.92
N SER A 32 -8.80 5.91 2.96
CA SER A 32 -9.13 5.73 1.54
C SER A 32 -8.00 4.98 0.85
N ILE A 33 -8.34 3.94 0.09
CA ILE A 33 -7.36 3.23 -0.74
C ILE A 33 -7.71 3.54 -2.20
N VAL A 34 -6.79 4.18 -2.90
CA VAL A 34 -7.01 4.61 -4.28
C VAL A 34 -5.92 4.04 -5.18
N ILE A 35 -6.23 3.92 -6.47
CA ILE A 35 -5.31 3.41 -7.47
C ILE A 35 -4.99 4.54 -8.44
N GLU A 36 -3.71 4.76 -8.69
CA GLU A 36 -3.23 5.70 -9.70
C GLU A 36 -2.24 4.98 -10.60
N ASN A 37 -2.03 5.52 -11.79
CA ASN A 37 -1.11 4.88 -12.74
C ASN A 37 0.34 4.98 -12.25
N GLU A 38 0.77 6.16 -11.82
CA GLU A 38 2.14 6.39 -11.33
C GLU A 38 2.18 7.61 -10.42
N PRO A 39 3.25 7.78 -9.62
CA PRO A 39 3.39 8.96 -8.77
C PRO A 39 3.36 10.25 -9.60
N ASN A 40 2.62 11.24 -9.11
CA ASN A 40 2.55 12.55 -9.77
C ASN A 40 3.76 13.41 -9.37
N GLU A 41 3.90 14.56 -10.02
CA GLU A 41 5.00 15.50 -9.78
C GLU A 41 5.08 15.95 -8.31
N ILE A 42 3.93 16.22 -7.69
CA ILE A 42 3.88 16.67 -6.30
C ILE A 42 4.39 15.58 -5.37
N GLN A 43 3.96 14.34 -5.59
CA GLN A 43 4.42 13.20 -4.79
C GLN A 43 5.92 12.96 -4.97
N ARG A 44 6.43 13.07 -6.20
CA ARG A 44 7.85 12.92 -6.48
C ARG A 44 8.69 13.97 -5.77
N ARG A 45 8.24 15.21 -5.77
CA ARG A 45 8.93 16.31 -5.09
C ARG A 45 8.94 16.14 -3.57
N LYS A 46 7.80 15.80 -3.00
CA LYS A 46 7.66 15.59 -1.55
C LYS A 46 8.62 14.53 -1.02
N LEU A 47 8.83 13.47 -1.80
CA LEU A 47 9.66 12.34 -1.40
C LEU A 47 11.07 12.43 -1.97
N ASN A 48 11.37 13.51 -2.69
CA ASN A 48 12.68 13.72 -3.31
C ASN A 48 13.08 12.54 -4.22
N LEU A 49 12.12 12.02 -4.97
CA LEU A 49 12.36 10.91 -5.88
C LEU A 49 13.05 11.39 -7.15
N ARG A 50 14.03 10.62 -7.61
CA ARG A 50 14.62 10.84 -8.92
C ARG A 50 13.65 10.43 -10.01
N LYS A 51 13.80 10.98 -11.22
CA LYS A 51 12.90 10.69 -12.36
C LYS A 51 12.86 9.21 -12.75
N ASP A 52 13.94 8.48 -12.50
CA ASP A 52 14.06 7.06 -12.86
C ASP A 52 13.59 6.12 -11.74
N ILE A 53 13.22 6.66 -10.57
CA ILE A 53 12.75 5.87 -9.44
C ILE A 53 11.24 6.08 -9.28
N THR A 54 10.54 5.00 -9.04
CA THR A 54 9.10 5.04 -8.85
C THR A 54 8.70 4.20 -7.64
N LEU A 55 7.53 4.49 -7.08
CA LEU A 55 6.97 3.82 -5.92
C LEU A 55 5.91 2.81 -6.32
N PHE A 56 5.77 1.76 -5.53
CA PHE A 56 4.65 0.81 -5.64
C PHE A 56 3.40 1.32 -4.90
N GLY A 57 3.61 2.01 -3.78
CA GLY A 57 2.53 2.56 -2.98
C GLY A 57 3.00 3.72 -2.12
N LEU A 58 2.04 4.47 -1.59
CA LEU A 58 2.33 5.65 -0.76
C LEU A 58 1.23 5.85 0.26
N TYR A 59 1.62 5.94 1.53
CA TYR A 59 0.73 6.35 2.60
C TYR A 59 0.86 7.86 2.79
N GLU A 60 -0.28 8.57 2.77
CA GLU A 60 -0.34 10.00 3.05
C GLU A 60 -1.35 10.23 4.17
N GLY A 61 -0.90 10.81 5.27
CA GLY A 61 -1.76 11.06 6.42
C GLY A 61 -0.95 11.15 7.69
N VAL A 62 -1.65 11.08 8.83
CA VAL A 62 -1.03 11.10 10.14
C VAL A 62 -1.26 9.74 10.79
N PRO A 63 -0.21 8.99 11.14
CA PRO A 63 -0.38 7.70 11.82
C PRO A 63 -1.23 7.83 13.07
N GLN A 64 -2.05 6.81 13.36
CA GLN A 64 -3.00 6.82 14.48
C GLN A 64 -2.35 7.17 15.81
N ILE A 65 -1.14 6.69 16.04
CA ILE A 65 -0.42 6.95 17.29
C ILE A 65 -0.12 8.43 17.51
N LYS A 66 -0.22 9.25 16.48
CA LYS A 66 0.08 10.69 16.53
C LYS A 66 -1.18 11.57 16.46
N ARG A 67 -2.37 10.97 16.53
CA ARG A 67 -3.64 11.70 16.34
C ARG A 67 -4.39 12.06 17.62
N SER A 68 -3.81 11.86 18.78
CA SER A 68 -4.53 11.91 20.04
C SER A 68 -5.30 13.20 20.32
N ASN A 69 -4.93 14.32 19.71
CA ASN A 69 -5.48 15.64 19.99
C ASN A 69 -6.31 16.25 18.86
N TYR A 70 -6.60 15.49 17.81
CA TYR A 70 -7.40 16.01 16.70
C TYR A 70 -8.88 15.94 17.02
N SER A 71 -9.59 17.07 16.88
CA SER A 71 -11.04 17.10 17.01
C SER A 71 -11.76 16.65 15.73
N TRP A 72 -11.13 16.83 14.59
CA TRP A 72 -11.54 16.28 13.31
C TRP A 72 -10.31 15.98 12.47
N VAL A 73 -10.39 15.00 11.60
CA VAL A 73 -9.23 14.50 10.87
C VAL A 73 -9.59 14.26 9.41
N LEU A 74 -8.74 14.72 8.50
CA LEU A 74 -8.87 14.36 7.09
C LEU A 74 -8.60 12.87 6.92
N PRO A 75 -9.27 12.19 5.98
CA PRO A 75 -9.02 10.78 5.73
C PRO A 75 -7.57 10.52 5.38
N ASP A 76 -6.99 9.47 5.94
CA ASP A 76 -5.72 8.98 5.48
C ASP A 76 -5.91 8.39 4.08
N LYS A 77 -4.88 8.50 3.27
CA LYS A 77 -4.93 8.03 1.90
C LYS A 77 -3.78 7.07 1.64
N ILE A 78 -4.10 5.91 1.13
CA ILE A 78 -3.11 4.95 0.63
C ILE A 78 -3.29 4.89 -0.88
N THR A 79 -2.23 5.17 -1.62
CA THR A 79 -2.25 5.11 -3.08
C THR A 79 -1.44 3.90 -3.53
N ILE A 80 -2.01 3.11 -4.43
CA ILE A 80 -1.34 1.95 -5.04
C ILE A 80 -1.10 2.31 -6.51
N PHE A 81 0.15 2.19 -6.95
CA PHE A 81 0.55 2.63 -8.29
C PHE A 81 0.61 1.45 -9.25
N GLN A 82 -0.32 1.43 -10.19
CA GLN A 82 -0.53 0.28 -11.08
C GLN A 82 0.66 0.01 -12.01
N ILE A 83 1.13 1.02 -12.73
CA ILE A 83 2.17 0.83 -13.74
C ILE A 83 3.49 0.33 -13.14
N PRO A 84 4.01 0.94 -12.06
CA PRO A 84 5.23 0.42 -11.44
C PRO A 84 5.12 -1.04 -11.00
N LEU A 85 3.98 -1.43 -10.45
CA LEU A 85 3.76 -2.81 -10.01
C LEU A 85 3.72 -3.76 -11.19
N GLU A 86 3.03 -3.40 -12.27
CA GLU A 86 2.97 -4.22 -13.48
C GLU A 86 4.33 -4.38 -14.13
N LEU A 87 5.15 -3.31 -14.15
CA LEU A 87 6.49 -3.39 -14.69
C LEU A 87 7.42 -4.30 -13.89
N ALA A 88 7.21 -4.36 -12.58
CA ALA A 88 8.02 -5.21 -11.70
C ALA A 88 7.59 -6.68 -11.71
N ALA A 89 6.35 -6.97 -12.07
CA ALA A 89 5.80 -8.31 -12.01
C ALA A 89 6.14 -9.15 -13.24
N PHE A 90 6.47 -10.41 -13.04
CA PHE A 90 6.72 -11.35 -14.14
C PHE A 90 5.42 -11.84 -14.77
N ASN A 91 4.38 -12.02 -13.94
CA ASN A 91 3.10 -12.53 -14.38
C ASN A 91 2.01 -12.09 -13.39
N GLU A 92 0.76 -12.49 -13.64
CA GLU A 92 -0.36 -12.10 -12.79
C GLU A 92 -0.23 -12.63 -11.36
N ALA A 93 0.26 -13.85 -11.18
CA ALA A 93 0.45 -14.43 -9.85
C ALA A 93 1.48 -13.62 -9.05
N ASP A 94 2.58 -13.24 -9.69
CA ASP A 94 3.60 -12.39 -9.08
C ASP A 94 3.04 -11.01 -8.75
N LEU A 95 2.23 -10.45 -9.65
CA LEU A 95 1.58 -9.16 -9.42
C LEU A 95 0.68 -9.20 -8.18
N ARG A 96 -0.09 -10.28 -8.00
CA ARG A 96 -0.95 -10.43 -6.81
C ARG A 96 -0.15 -10.42 -5.53
N GLU A 97 1.00 -11.07 -5.51
CA GLU A 97 1.89 -11.06 -4.34
C GLU A 97 2.49 -9.68 -4.09
N LEU A 98 2.97 -9.00 -5.14
CA LEU A 98 3.52 -7.65 -5.02
C LEU A 98 2.47 -6.66 -4.51
N VAL A 99 1.25 -6.73 -5.02
CA VAL A 99 0.16 -5.85 -4.58
C VAL A 99 -0.18 -6.13 -3.12
N LYS A 100 -0.30 -7.39 -2.74
CA LYS A 100 -0.61 -7.77 -1.35
C LYS A 100 0.44 -7.22 -0.38
N ASN A 101 1.72 -7.39 -0.71
CA ASN A 101 2.81 -6.90 0.12
C ASN A 101 2.83 -5.37 0.18
N THR A 102 2.54 -4.71 -0.93
CA THR A 102 2.47 -3.25 -0.98
C THR A 102 1.32 -2.71 -0.11
N VAL A 103 0.15 -3.30 -0.23
CA VAL A 103 -1.02 -2.93 0.58
C VAL A 103 -0.71 -3.08 2.06
N TRP A 104 -0.13 -4.21 2.45
CA TRP A 104 0.26 -4.45 3.83
C TRP A 104 1.27 -3.42 4.33
N HIS A 105 2.28 -3.14 3.51
CA HIS A 105 3.34 -2.18 3.84
C HIS A 105 2.75 -0.79 4.15
N GLU A 106 1.84 -0.29 3.31
CA GLU A 106 1.25 1.03 3.51
C GLU A 106 0.24 1.05 4.66
N ILE A 107 -0.50 -0.03 4.87
CA ILE A 107 -1.39 -0.17 6.03
C ILE A 107 -0.56 -0.15 7.33
N ALA A 108 0.58 -0.83 7.34
CA ALA A 108 1.47 -0.82 8.50
C ALA A 108 1.95 0.60 8.83
N HIS A 109 2.23 1.42 7.83
CA HIS A 109 2.56 2.84 8.05
C HIS A 109 1.41 3.60 8.70
N HIS A 110 0.17 3.32 8.32
CA HIS A 110 -1.00 3.93 8.95
C HIS A 110 -1.04 3.63 10.46
N PHE A 111 -0.59 2.46 10.88
CA PHE A 111 -0.51 2.09 12.29
C PHE A 111 0.77 2.57 12.98
N GLY A 112 1.61 3.33 12.27
CA GLY A 112 2.83 3.90 12.82
C GLY A 112 3.97 2.93 12.99
N MET A 113 3.92 1.78 12.32
CA MET A 113 5.01 0.80 12.36
C MET A 113 6.21 1.31 11.55
N ASP A 114 7.42 1.10 12.08
CA ASP A 114 8.62 1.45 11.33
C ASP A 114 8.97 0.33 10.32
N GLU A 115 9.96 0.60 9.46
CA GLU A 115 10.35 -0.33 8.41
C GLU A 115 10.77 -1.70 8.95
N LYS A 116 11.46 -1.71 10.08
CA LYS A 116 11.91 -2.97 10.71
C LYS A 116 10.71 -3.81 11.16
N GLU A 117 9.73 -3.18 11.82
CA GLU A 117 8.51 -3.84 12.27
C GLU A 117 7.71 -4.39 11.10
N VAL A 118 7.61 -3.63 10.00
CA VAL A 118 6.93 -4.06 8.79
C VAL A 118 7.58 -5.30 8.20
N ARG A 119 8.91 -5.30 8.08
CA ARG A 119 9.67 -6.44 7.54
C ARG A 119 9.50 -7.69 8.38
N GLU A 120 9.55 -7.55 9.70
CA GLU A 120 9.38 -8.68 10.62
C GLU A 120 7.98 -9.27 10.51
N ALA A 121 6.95 -8.42 10.40
CA ALA A 121 5.58 -8.87 10.21
C ALA A 121 5.39 -9.60 8.88
N GLN A 122 6.01 -9.10 7.81
CA GLN A 122 5.97 -9.75 6.50
C GLN A 122 6.61 -11.13 6.54
N LYS A 123 7.76 -11.25 7.19
CA LYS A 123 8.46 -12.53 7.35
C LYS A 123 7.60 -13.56 8.10
N ARG A 124 6.94 -13.14 9.17
CA ARG A 124 6.05 -14.02 9.93
C ARG A 124 4.88 -14.50 9.08
N ARG A 125 4.30 -13.63 8.28
CA ARG A 125 3.21 -13.99 7.37
C ARG A 125 3.65 -15.01 6.33
N GLN A 126 4.84 -14.83 5.75
CA GLN A 126 5.38 -15.76 4.77
C GLN A 126 5.64 -17.14 5.37
N LYS A 127 6.14 -17.21 6.59
CA LYS A 127 6.35 -18.48 7.30
C LYS A 127 5.06 -19.24 7.53
N LEU A 128 3.96 -18.55 7.81
CA LEU A 128 2.67 -19.18 8.03
C LEU A 128 2.05 -19.76 6.77
N LYS A 129 2.53 -19.34 5.60
CA LYS A 129 2.02 -19.79 4.30
C LYS A 129 2.81 -20.93 3.68
N SER A 130 4.00 -21.17 4.16
CA SER A 130 4.89 -22.19 3.60
C SER A 130 4.67 -23.58 4.17
#